data_b664c47c7e6f1c633f60c1d3bc7716d6
#
_entry.id   b664c47c7e6f1c633f60c1d3bc7716d6
#
_cell.length_a   1.000
_cell.length_b   1.000
_cell.length_c   1.000
_cell.angle_alpha   90.00
_cell.angle_beta   90.00
_cell.angle_gamma   90.00
#
_symmetry.space_group_name_H-M   'P 1'
#
loop_
_entity.id
_entity.type
_entity.pdbx_description
1 polymer ?
#
loop_
_entity_poly.entity_id
_entity_poly.type
_entity_poly.pdbx_seq_one_letter_code
_entity_poly.pdbx_strand_id
1 'polypeptide(L)'
;MKNNAIYVETLIKANIEEVWESTQTPELHEQWDIRFSSISYLLKKTEAEPQSFRYERKLCFGLKVTGWGKSVGTHNKQDGTKTSSLHFGTEQAISPIKEGRGYWQYIPAEEGTIFITQYDYDLQKKGVFGQFIDIFFRPLIGWGTALSFDVLKRWLEKGELPRWQYLRFCCNILISLLFCFVWVYQGVFPKILAHHPLEISMLSSLTSLTGTKAEAAVAIIGIAEIVFGVVWLLYRNKRQLYTLQLIVFPVLTLSAVIAEPSIWAHPFSPVPFNMSLWILSVVGFVLAKDVPTATNCIRKKRMG
;
A
#
# COMPACT_ATOMS: atom_id res chain seq x y z
N MET A 1 30.56 7.42 3.33
CA MET A 1 29.22 7.51 2.70
C MET A 1 28.17 7.29 3.77
N LYS A 2 27.30 8.27 4.01
CA LYS A 2 26.20 8.12 4.98
C LYS A 2 25.32 6.95 4.56
N ASN A 3 25.00 6.09 5.49
CA ASN A 3 24.28 4.81 5.31
C ASN A 3 22.78 5.00 5.00
N ASN A 4 22.45 5.79 3.98
CA ASN A 4 21.09 6.20 3.63
C ASN A 4 20.59 5.55 2.33
N ALA A 5 21.36 4.66 1.71
CA ALA A 5 20.94 4.00 0.47
C ALA A 5 19.70 3.15 0.71
N ILE A 6 18.77 3.23 -0.22
CA ILE A 6 17.59 2.36 -0.24
C ILE A 6 18.06 0.96 -0.66
N TYR A 7 17.71 -0.03 0.13
CA TYR A 7 18.01 -1.43 -0.11
C TYR A 7 16.72 -2.25 -0.09
N VAL A 8 16.53 -3.09 -1.09
CA VAL A 8 15.42 -4.05 -1.14
C VAL A 8 15.94 -5.36 -1.73
N GLU A 9 15.59 -6.46 -1.06
CA GLU A 9 15.95 -7.81 -1.45
C GLU A 9 14.75 -8.74 -1.33
N THR A 10 14.60 -9.65 -2.29
CA THR A 10 13.59 -10.72 -2.24
C THR A 10 14.10 -11.96 -2.95
N LEU A 11 13.73 -13.13 -2.45
CA LEU A 11 13.89 -14.41 -3.16
C LEU A 11 12.66 -14.64 -4.04
N ILE A 12 12.88 -14.87 -5.32
CA ILE A 12 11.87 -15.17 -6.33
C ILE A 12 12.11 -16.62 -6.81
N LYS A 13 11.10 -17.49 -6.71
CA LYS A 13 11.17 -18.88 -7.18
C LYS A 13 10.97 -18.95 -8.70
N ALA A 14 11.88 -18.31 -9.41
CA ALA A 14 11.99 -18.30 -10.85
C ALA A 14 13.47 -18.31 -11.25
N ASN A 15 13.77 -18.77 -12.46
CA ASN A 15 15.15 -18.78 -12.94
C ASN A 15 15.64 -17.34 -13.20
N ILE A 16 16.97 -17.19 -13.24
CA ILE A 16 17.60 -15.86 -13.36
C ILE A 16 17.26 -15.18 -14.69
N GLU A 17 17.06 -15.93 -15.76
CA GLU A 17 16.72 -15.38 -17.07
C GLU A 17 15.31 -14.79 -17.08
N GLU A 18 14.34 -15.47 -16.48
CA GLU A 18 12.96 -14.94 -16.34
C GLU A 18 12.92 -13.66 -15.51
N VAL A 19 13.64 -13.63 -14.38
CA VAL A 19 13.73 -12.42 -13.55
C VAL A 19 14.43 -11.29 -14.30
N TRP A 20 15.51 -11.62 -15.03
CA TRP A 20 16.25 -10.68 -15.86
C TRP A 20 15.36 -10.09 -16.95
N GLU A 21 14.71 -10.92 -17.75
CA GLU A 21 13.82 -10.50 -18.83
C GLU A 21 12.69 -9.59 -18.31
N SER A 22 12.04 -10.00 -17.23
CA SER A 22 10.94 -9.23 -16.63
C SER A 22 11.35 -7.86 -16.10
N THR A 23 12.64 -7.67 -15.79
CA THR A 23 13.16 -6.42 -15.23
C THR A 23 13.90 -5.56 -16.27
N GLN A 24 14.46 -6.15 -17.32
CA GLN A 24 15.23 -5.44 -18.33
C GLN A 24 14.42 -5.12 -19.60
N THR A 25 13.26 -5.75 -19.80
CA THR A 25 12.34 -5.43 -20.91
C THR A 25 11.38 -4.32 -20.47
N PRO A 26 11.40 -3.13 -21.11
CA PRO A 26 10.61 -1.98 -20.69
C PRO A 26 9.11 -2.29 -20.51
N GLU A 27 8.51 -3.01 -21.47
CA GLU A 27 7.09 -3.35 -21.51
C GLU A 27 6.68 -4.30 -20.36
N LEU A 28 7.61 -5.12 -19.88
CA LEU A 28 7.40 -5.97 -18.71
C LEU A 28 7.67 -5.20 -17.42
N HIS A 29 8.74 -4.41 -17.38
CA HIS A 29 9.15 -3.65 -16.21
C HIS A 29 8.08 -2.65 -15.76
N GLU A 30 7.48 -1.90 -16.67
CA GLU A 30 6.45 -0.90 -16.35
C GLU A 30 5.16 -1.51 -15.76
N GLN A 31 4.91 -2.81 -15.95
CA GLN A 31 3.73 -3.48 -15.42
C GLN A 31 3.80 -3.70 -13.91
N TRP A 32 4.97 -4.07 -13.40
CA TRP A 32 5.13 -4.45 -12.00
C TRP A 32 5.75 -3.36 -11.11
N ASP A 33 6.47 -2.41 -11.68
CA ASP A 33 7.14 -1.38 -10.90
C ASP A 33 6.28 -0.13 -10.77
N ILE A 34 5.66 0.05 -9.60
CA ILE A 34 4.77 1.20 -9.32
C ILE A 34 5.46 2.55 -9.51
N ARG A 35 6.78 2.61 -9.54
CA ARG A 35 7.55 3.85 -9.74
C ARG A 35 7.48 4.37 -11.16
N PHE A 36 7.10 3.55 -12.13
CA PHE A 36 7.02 3.88 -13.54
C PHE A 36 5.60 3.69 -14.08
N SER A 37 5.22 4.52 -15.03
CA SER A 37 4.00 4.37 -15.81
C SER A 37 4.31 4.10 -17.28
N SER A 38 5.52 4.46 -17.72
CA SER A 38 6.05 4.17 -19.05
C SER A 38 7.57 4.26 -19.03
N ILE A 39 8.23 3.37 -19.77
CA ILE A 39 9.68 3.32 -20.00
C ILE A 39 9.90 3.17 -21.48
N SER A 40 10.68 4.06 -22.09
CA SER A 40 10.99 4.04 -23.52
C SER A 40 12.50 4.06 -23.75
N TYR A 41 13.03 3.01 -24.34
CA TYR A 41 14.44 2.96 -24.72
C TYR A 41 14.73 3.91 -25.86
N LEU A 42 15.83 4.63 -25.76
CA LEU A 42 16.32 5.50 -26.82
C LEU A 42 17.25 4.69 -27.76
N LEU A 43 17.21 5.04 -29.04
CA LEU A 43 18.08 4.40 -30.02
C LEU A 43 19.56 4.66 -29.66
N LYS A 44 20.34 3.61 -29.66
CA LYS A 44 21.80 3.70 -29.52
C LYS A 44 22.40 4.15 -30.85
N LYS A 45 23.40 4.99 -30.79
CA LYS A 45 24.16 5.37 -31.99
C LYS A 45 25.20 4.31 -32.36
N THR A 46 25.73 3.61 -31.34
CA THR A 46 26.68 2.51 -31.51
C THR A 46 26.33 1.40 -30.49
N GLU A 47 26.74 0.15 -30.77
CA GLU A 47 26.49 -0.97 -29.83
C GLU A 47 27.24 -0.78 -28.49
N ALA A 48 28.37 -0.08 -28.51
CA ALA A 48 29.18 0.21 -27.31
C ALA A 48 28.55 1.26 -26.39
N GLU A 49 27.57 2.04 -26.88
CA GLU A 49 26.89 3.04 -26.04
C GLU A 49 26.02 2.40 -24.99
N PRO A 50 26.04 2.93 -23.75
CA PRO A 50 25.09 2.51 -22.71
C PRO A 50 23.65 2.75 -23.14
N GLN A 51 22.76 1.79 -22.84
CA GLN A 51 21.34 1.96 -23.12
C GLN A 51 20.78 3.12 -22.31
N SER A 52 20.31 4.14 -23.01
CA SER A 52 19.57 5.27 -22.42
C SER A 52 18.09 5.07 -22.60
N PHE A 53 17.30 5.56 -21.65
CA PHE A 53 15.85 5.51 -21.70
C PHE A 53 15.21 6.74 -21.09
N ARG A 54 13.97 6.99 -21.44
CA ARG A 54 13.09 7.95 -20.76
C ARG A 54 12.07 7.18 -19.95
N TYR A 55 11.71 7.73 -18.80
CA TYR A 55 10.62 7.20 -18.00
C TYR A 55 9.59 8.28 -17.68
N GLU A 56 8.37 7.86 -17.50
CA GLU A 56 7.28 8.70 -17.03
C GLU A 56 6.60 8.05 -15.83
N ARG A 57 6.27 8.84 -14.82
CA ARG A 57 5.38 8.46 -13.74
C ARG A 57 4.18 9.41 -13.71
N LYS A 58 3.00 8.87 -13.98
CA LYS A 58 1.73 9.59 -13.82
C LYS A 58 1.36 9.62 -12.34
N LEU A 59 1.05 10.81 -11.85
CA LEU A 59 0.59 11.06 -10.50
C LEU A 59 -0.90 11.39 -10.51
N CYS A 60 -1.50 11.62 -9.33
CA CYS A 60 -2.89 12.07 -9.24
C CYS A 60 -3.08 13.44 -9.91
N PHE A 61 -4.32 13.76 -10.26
CA PHE A 61 -4.72 15.06 -10.83
C PHE A 61 -4.01 15.44 -12.14
N GLY A 62 -3.64 14.44 -12.96
CA GLY A 62 -3.02 14.69 -14.25
C GLY A 62 -1.55 15.14 -14.21
N LEU A 63 -0.96 15.24 -13.02
CA LEU A 63 0.45 15.52 -12.88
C LEU A 63 1.29 14.34 -13.35
N LYS A 64 2.47 14.64 -13.91
CA LYS A 64 3.42 13.62 -14.32
C LYS A 64 4.86 14.05 -14.03
N VAL A 65 5.68 13.09 -13.68
CA VAL A 65 7.13 13.24 -13.60
C VAL A 65 7.75 12.47 -14.74
N THR A 66 8.58 13.15 -15.53
CA THR A 66 9.37 12.54 -16.60
C THR A 66 10.84 12.65 -16.23
N GLY A 67 11.60 11.65 -16.58
CA GLY A 67 13.03 11.63 -16.31
C GLY A 67 13.78 10.80 -17.34
N TRP A 68 15.06 10.71 -17.14
CA TRP A 68 15.98 9.93 -17.94
C TRP A 68 16.68 8.88 -17.10
N GLY A 69 17.03 7.79 -17.73
CA GLY A 69 17.88 6.76 -17.15
C GLY A 69 18.92 6.29 -18.16
N LYS A 70 20.01 5.78 -17.63
CA LYS A 70 21.13 5.24 -18.41
C LYS A 70 21.65 3.99 -17.72
N SER A 71 21.69 2.88 -18.45
CA SER A 71 22.36 1.67 -18.01
C SER A 71 23.86 1.89 -18.12
N VAL A 72 24.55 1.91 -16.99
CA VAL A 72 26.01 2.23 -16.94
C VAL A 72 26.86 1.01 -17.25
N GLY A 73 26.30 -0.20 -17.11
CA GLY A 73 26.97 -1.44 -17.45
C GLY A 73 26.25 -2.66 -16.89
N THR A 74 26.46 -3.77 -17.59
CA THR A 74 26.05 -5.11 -17.13
C THR A 74 27.31 -5.91 -16.82
N HIS A 75 27.34 -6.55 -15.67
CA HIS A 75 28.47 -7.38 -15.26
C HIS A 75 27.98 -8.77 -14.88
N ASN A 76 28.54 -9.79 -15.52
CA ASN A 76 28.25 -11.19 -15.24
C ASN A 76 29.48 -11.81 -14.56
N LYS A 77 29.28 -12.39 -13.38
CA LYS A 77 30.32 -13.12 -12.66
C LYS A 77 30.33 -14.59 -13.05
N GLN A 78 31.45 -15.27 -12.74
CA GLN A 78 31.60 -16.71 -13.00
C GLN A 78 30.60 -17.58 -12.18
N ASP A 79 30.13 -17.10 -11.03
CA ASP A 79 29.13 -17.75 -10.19
C ASP A 79 27.69 -17.61 -10.73
N GLY A 80 27.50 -17.04 -11.92
CA GLY A 80 26.19 -16.79 -12.53
C GLY A 80 25.50 -15.53 -12.05
N THR A 81 26.07 -14.79 -11.09
CA THR A 81 25.52 -13.50 -10.64
C THR A 81 25.54 -12.48 -11.75
N LYS A 82 24.39 -11.85 -12.03
CA LYS A 82 24.26 -10.74 -12.97
C LYS A 82 24.05 -9.43 -12.21
N THR A 83 24.65 -8.34 -12.70
CA THR A 83 24.46 -7.00 -12.12
C THR A 83 24.21 -5.99 -13.24
N SER A 84 23.16 -5.20 -13.12
CA SER A 84 22.84 -4.07 -14.00
C SER A 84 22.93 -2.77 -13.21
N SER A 85 23.85 -1.89 -13.60
CA SER A 85 24.08 -0.60 -12.96
C SER A 85 23.29 0.50 -13.66
N LEU A 86 22.68 1.38 -12.88
CA LEU A 86 21.74 2.39 -13.35
C LEU A 86 22.13 3.77 -12.84
N HIS A 87 22.06 4.76 -13.72
CA HIS A 87 22.11 6.18 -13.43
C HIS A 87 20.83 6.82 -13.95
N PHE A 88 20.11 7.56 -13.12
CA PHE A 88 18.82 8.15 -13.47
C PHE A 88 18.63 9.53 -12.85
N GLY A 89 17.76 10.32 -13.43
CA GLY A 89 17.48 11.66 -12.92
C GLY A 89 16.32 12.34 -13.62
N THR A 90 15.97 13.51 -13.12
CA THR A 90 15.00 14.40 -13.73
C THR A 90 15.32 15.86 -13.40
N GLU A 91 15.03 16.75 -14.34
CA GLU A 91 15.18 18.20 -14.15
C GLU A 91 13.87 18.85 -13.59
N GLN A 92 12.81 18.08 -13.48
CA GLN A 92 11.52 18.59 -13.04
C GLN A 92 11.51 18.90 -11.55
N ALA A 93 11.25 20.16 -11.20
CA ALA A 93 11.22 20.65 -9.81
C ALA A 93 10.15 20.00 -8.90
N ILE A 94 9.14 19.35 -9.49
CA ILE A 94 8.12 18.61 -8.76
C ILE A 94 8.66 17.30 -8.18
N SER A 95 9.73 16.75 -8.75
CA SER A 95 10.38 15.55 -8.23
C SER A 95 11.29 15.90 -7.06
N PRO A 96 11.23 15.18 -5.93
CA PRO A 96 12.24 15.30 -4.89
C PRO A 96 13.63 14.84 -5.33
N ILE A 97 13.70 13.89 -6.26
CA ILE A 97 14.94 13.32 -6.79
C ILE A 97 15.46 14.22 -7.92
N LYS A 98 16.73 14.62 -7.84
CA LYS A 98 17.44 15.26 -8.92
C LYS A 98 18.15 14.23 -9.80
N GLU A 99 18.98 13.43 -9.18
CA GLU A 99 19.82 12.43 -9.79
C GLU A 99 20.06 11.29 -8.82
N GLY A 100 20.16 10.06 -9.30
CA GLY A 100 20.42 8.91 -8.46
C GLY A 100 21.22 7.83 -9.21
N ARG A 101 21.87 6.99 -8.43
CA ARG A 101 22.67 5.86 -8.92
C ARG A 101 22.35 4.63 -8.08
N GLY A 102 22.35 3.51 -8.76
CA GLY A 102 22.12 2.24 -8.11
C GLY A 102 22.39 1.07 -9.01
N TYR A 103 22.04 -0.09 -8.52
CA TYR A 103 22.17 -1.32 -9.28
C TYR A 103 21.03 -2.29 -8.95
N TRP A 104 20.79 -3.18 -9.87
CA TRP A 104 20.07 -4.42 -9.68
C TRP A 104 21.05 -5.57 -9.72
N GLN A 105 20.90 -6.52 -8.81
CA GLN A 105 21.72 -7.70 -8.74
C GLN A 105 20.83 -8.93 -8.65
N TYR A 106 21.21 -9.93 -9.41
CA TYR A 106 20.50 -11.20 -9.55
C TYR A 106 21.49 -12.29 -9.15
N ILE A 107 21.22 -12.98 -8.07
CA ILE A 107 22.10 -14.01 -7.51
C ILE A 107 21.39 -15.35 -7.64
N PRO A 108 21.94 -16.34 -8.36
CA PRO A 108 21.37 -17.69 -8.38
C PRO A 108 21.33 -18.27 -6.97
N ALA A 109 20.22 -18.92 -6.63
CA ALA A 109 20.02 -19.63 -5.36
C ALA A 109 19.37 -20.98 -5.62
N GLU A 110 19.44 -21.90 -4.66
CA GLU A 110 18.88 -23.26 -4.81
C GLU A 110 17.39 -23.25 -5.15
N GLU A 111 16.61 -22.31 -4.57
CA GLU A 111 15.17 -22.21 -4.78
C GLU A 111 14.76 -21.16 -5.83
N GLY A 112 15.69 -20.60 -6.61
CA GLY A 112 15.40 -19.57 -7.61
C GLY A 112 16.44 -18.46 -7.67
N THR A 113 16.00 -17.20 -7.68
CA THR A 113 16.87 -16.01 -7.82
C THR A 113 16.68 -15.05 -6.66
N ILE A 114 17.77 -14.67 -5.98
CA ILE A 114 17.75 -13.54 -5.06
C ILE A 114 17.89 -12.27 -5.90
N PHE A 115 16.83 -11.45 -5.90
CA PHE A 115 16.79 -10.18 -6.60
C PHE A 115 16.99 -9.03 -5.62
N ILE A 116 18.01 -8.21 -5.87
CA ILE A 116 18.43 -7.11 -4.99
C ILE A 116 18.45 -5.81 -5.77
N THR A 117 18.01 -4.74 -5.13
CA THR A 117 18.34 -3.36 -5.55
C THR A 117 18.97 -2.59 -4.41
N GLN A 118 19.97 -1.79 -4.77
CA GLN A 118 20.49 -0.76 -3.88
C GLN A 118 20.72 0.51 -4.69
N TYR A 119 20.14 1.62 -4.22
CA TYR A 119 20.33 2.92 -4.88
C TYR A 119 20.29 4.06 -3.87
N ASP A 120 20.93 5.15 -4.22
CA ASP A 120 20.87 6.42 -3.52
C ASP A 120 20.63 7.55 -4.52
N TYR A 121 20.18 8.69 -4.02
CA TYR A 121 19.84 9.84 -4.85
C TYR A 121 20.15 11.17 -4.16
N ASP A 122 20.44 12.17 -4.98
CA ASP A 122 20.55 13.55 -4.59
C ASP A 122 19.19 14.25 -4.68
N LEU A 123 18.94 15.15 -3.73
CA LEU A 123 17.71 15.90 -3.68
C LEU A 123 17.72 17.07 -4.66
N GLN A 124 16.55 17.34 -5.28
CA GLN A 124 16.35 18.50 -6.13
C GLN A 124 16.50 19.81 -5.34
N LYS A 125 15.94 19.86 -4.14
CA LYS A 125 16.07 20.99 -3.22
C LYS A 125 17.09 20.66 -2.13
N LYS A 126 18.12 21.52 -2.01
CA LYS A 126 19.14 21.42 -0.96
C LYS A 126 18.71 22.14 0.30
N GLY A 127 19.41 21.89 1.42
CA GLY A 127 19.16 22.53 2.71
C GLY A 127 18.08 21.87 3.55
N VAL A 128 17.64 22.56 4.60
CA VAL A 128 16.71 22.03 5.63
C VAL A 128 15.38 21.55 5.02
N PHE A 129 14.83 22.31 4.08
CA PHE A 129 13.58 21.96 3.42
C PHE A 129 13.67 20.67 2.59
N GLY A 130 14.75 20.48 1.87
CA GLY A 130 14.98 19.23 1.12
C GLY A 130 15.14 18.03 2.06
N GLN A 131 15.88 18.21 3.16
CA GLN A 131 16.03 17.16 4.19
C GLN A 131 14.69 16.80 4.83
N PHE A 132 13.85 17.78 5.12
CA PHE A 132 12.51 17.54 5.65
C PHE A 132 11.64 16.70 4.69
N ILE A 133 11.65 17.03 3.40
CA ILE A 133 10.96 16.22 2.38
C ILE A 133 11.52 14.79 2.36
N ASP A 134 12.84 14.62 2.42
CA ASP A 134 13.50 13.31 2.33
C ASP A 134 13.17 12.38 3.51
N ILE A 135 12.90 12.92 4.70
CA ILE A 135 12.47 12.13 5.87
C ILE A 135 11.20 11.30 5.54
N PHE A 136 10.27 11.86 4.75
CA PHE A 136 9.05 11.17 4.36
C PHE A 136 9.20 10.45 3.01
N PHE A 137 9.87 11.06 2.07
CA PHE A 137 9.98 10.56 0.70
C PHE A 137 10.86 9.31 0.59
N ARG A 138 11.99 9.28 1.30
CA ARG A 138 12.93 8.14 1.26
C ARG A 138 12.30 6.84 1.79
N PRO A 139 11.62 6.82 2.94
CA PRO A 139 10.87 5.65 3.38
C PRO A 139 9.73 5.24 2.42
N LEU A 140 9.04 6.23 1.82
CA LEU A 140 7.94 6.01 0.90
C LEU A 140 8.41 5.34 -0.41
N ILE A 141 9.48 5.86 -1.03
CA ILE A 141 10.01 5.27 -2.26
C ILE A 141 10.64 3.90 -2.00
N GLY A 142 11.30 3.70 -0.85
CA GLY A 142 11.80 2.40 -0.43
C GLY A 142 10.67 1.39 -0.17
N TRP A 143 9.55 1.85 0.38
CA TRP A 143 8.34 1.04 0.53
C TRP A 143 7.71 0.70 -0.82
N GLY A 144 7.60 1.68 -1.72
CA GLY A 144 7.10 1.46 -3.09
C GLY A 144 7.95 0.46 -3.88
N THR A 145 9.28 0.55 -3.76
CA THR A 145 10.21 -0.43 -4.36
C THR A 145 9.96 -1.85 -3.81
N ALA A 146 9.82 -2.00 -2.50
CA ALA A 146 9.56 -3.30 -1.88
C ALA A 146 8.18 -3.87 -2.27
N LEU A 147 7.15 -3.00 -2.38
CA LEU A 147 5.84 -3.41 -2.88
C LEU A 147 5.93 -3.92 -4.32
N SER A 148 6.64 -3.20 -5.19
CA SER A 148 6.87 -3.61 -6.58
C SER A 148 7.60 -4.96 -6.68
N PHE A 149 8.58 -5.19 -5.81
CA PHE A 149 9.30 -6.48 -5.76
C PHE A 149 8.39 -7.64 -5.34
N ASP A 150 7.47 -7.43 -4.39
CA ASP A 150 6.48 -8.45 -4.03
C ASP A 150 5.48 -8.71 -5.17
N VAL A 151 5.10 -7.67 -5.91
CA VAL A 151 4.26 -7.81 -7.11
C VAL A 151 4.96 -8.60 -8.21
N LEU A 152 6.24 -8.31 -8.50
CA LEU A 152 7.04 -9.09 -9.45
C LEU A 152 7.17 -10.54 -9.02
N LYS A 153 7.50 -10.77 -7.75
CA LYS A 153 7.61 -12.11 -7.17
C LYS A 153 6.34 -12.92 -7.39
N ARG A 154 5.17 -12.36 -7.04
CA ARG A 154 3.87 -13.04 -7.21
C ARG A 154 3.54 -13.28 -8.68
N TRP A 155 3.90 -12.35 -9.54
CA TRP A 155 3.70 -12.51 -10.98
C TRP A 155 4.48 -13.70 -11.51
N LEU A 156 5.75 -13.82 -11.20
CA LEU A 156 6.62 -14.91 -11.68
C LEU A 156 6.32 -16.25 -10.99
N GLU A 157 6.01 -16.24 -9.69
CA GLU A 157 5.78 -17.49 -8.94
C GLU A 157 4.37 -18.07 -9.11
N LYS A 158 3.35 -17.21 -9.33
CA LYS A 158 1.94 -17.60 -9.31
C LYS A 158 1.17 -17.26 -10.59
N GLY A 159 1.81 -16.56 -11.54
CA GLY A 159 1.14 -16.05 -12.74
C GLY A 159 0.14 -14.92 -12.47
N GLU A 160 0.14 -14.31 -11.27
CA GLU A 160 -0.78 -13.23 -10.92
C GLU A 160 -0.41 -11.94 -11.61
N LEU A 161 -1.19 -11.50 -12.58
CA LEU A 161 -0.91 -10.26 -13.34
C LEU A 161 -0.80 -9.04 -12.41
N PRO A 162 0.24 -8.19 -12.56
CA PRO A 162 0.49 -7.03 -11.70
C PRO A 162 -0.69 -6.08 -11.56
N ARG A 163 -1.43 -5.82 -12.66
CA ARG A 163 -2.61 -4.96 -12.66
C ARG A 163 -3.67 -5.39 -11.65
N TRP A 164 -3.92 -6.68 -11.53
CA TRP A 164 -4.92 -7.22 -10.59
C TRP A 164 -4.42 -7.18 -9.15
N GLN A 165 -3.13 -7.37 -8.94
CA GLN A 165 -2.50 -7.24 -7.63
C GLN A 165 -2.60 -5.80 -7.12
N TYR A 166 -2.29 -4.80 -7.95
CA TYR A 166 -2.44 -3.38 -7.60
C TYR A 166 -3.90 -2.98 -7.40
N LEU A 167 -4.83 -3.49 -8.21
CA LEU A 167 -6.26 -3.25 -8.00
C LEU A 167 -6.72 -3.75 -6.63
N ARG A 168 -6.38 -4.99 -6.25
CA ARG A 168 -6.69 -5.55 -4.91
C ARG A 168 -6.07 -4.71 -3.81
N PHE A 169 -4.83 -4.28 -3.99
CA PHE A 169 -4.14 -3.41 -3.04
C PHE A 169 -4.86 -2.07 -2.86
N CYS A 170 -5.23 -1.39 -3.94
CA CYS A 170 -5.96 -0.13 -3.89
C CYS A 170 -7.36 -0.30 -3.25
N CYS A 171 -8.12 -1.32 -3.66
CA CYS A 171 -9.42 -1.62 -3.05
C CYS A 171 -9.30 -1.85 -1.55
N ASN A 172 -8.29 -2.61 -1.10
CA ASN A 172 -8.07 -2.88 0.31
C ASN A 172 -7.77 -1.60 1.12
N ILE A 173 -6.98 -0.68 0.55
CA ILE A 173 -6.74 0.64 1.17
C ILE A 173 -8.02 1.45 1.24
N LEU A 174 -8.77 1.59 0.14
CA LEU A 174 -9.99 2.39 0.09
C LEU A 174 -11.05 1.86 1.07
N ILE A 175 -11.24 0.56 1.14
CA ILE A 175 -12.17 -0.07 2.08
C ILE A 175 -11.69 0.16 3.52
N SER A 176 -10.39 0.05 3.79
CA SER A 176 -9.84 0.31 5.13
C SER A 176 -10.03 1.77 5.57
N LEU A 177 -9.85 2.73 4.65
CA LEU A 177 -10.10 4.15 4.90
C LEU A 177 -11.59 4.41 5.15
N LEU A 178 -12.48 3.80 4.38
CA LEU A 178 -13.91 3.93 4.57
C LEU A 178 -14.34 3.38 5.93
N PHE A 179 -13.89 2.19 6.32
CA PHE A 179 -14.23 1.64 7.63
C PHE A 179 -13.64 2.45 8.79
N CYS A 180 -12.41 2.94 8.64
CA CYS A 180 -11.87 3.90 9.62
C CYS A 180 -12.79 5.11 9.76
N PHE A 181 -13.16 5.73 8.65
CA PHE A 181 -14.02 6.90 8.65
C PHE A 181 -15.38 6.60 9.29
N VAL A 182 -16.04 5.50 8.92
CA VAL A 182 -17.37 5.13 9.44
C VAL A 182 -17.32 4.91 10.95
N TRP A 183 -16.39 4.11 11.45
CA TRP A 183 -16.28 3.81 12.87
C TRP A 183 -15.90 5.05 13.70
N VAL A 184 -14.95 5.86 13.22
CA VAL A 184 -14.60 7.11 13.90
C VAL A 184 -15.78 8.09 13.89
N TYR A 185 -16.48 8.23 12.76
CA TYR A 185 -17.65 9.10 12.65
C TYR A 185 -18.75 8.68 13.65
N GLN A 186 -19.10 7.39 13.68
CA GLN A 186 -20.14 6.84 14.57
C GLN A 186 -19.76 6.97 16.04
N GLY A 187 -18.50 6.84 16.39
CA GLY A 187 -18.05 7.05 17.75
C GLY A 187 -18.04 8.52 18.16
N VAL A 188 -17.52 9.40 17.29
CA VAL A 188 -17.34 10.82 17.62
C VAL A 188 -18.67 11.59 17.63
N PHE A 189 -19.40 11.59 16.51
CA PHE A 189 -20.51 12.52 16.34
C PHE A 189 -21.75 12.13 17.16
N PRO A 190 -22.40 10.99 16.97
CA PRO A 190 -23.62 10.70 17.70
C PRO A 190 -23.40 10.40 19.18
N LYS A 191 -22.29 9.76 19.55
CA LYS A 191 -22.08 9.23 20.90
C LYS A 191 -21.34 10.18 21.83
N ILE A 192 -20.27 10.87 21.33
CA ILE A 192 -19.43 11.72 22.19
C ILE A 192 -19.82 13.19 22.09
N LEU A 193 -20.03 13.72 20.89
CA LEU A 193 -20.29 15.16 20.72
C LEU A 193 -21.78 15.49 20.88
N ALA A 194 -22.67 14.74 20.24
CA ALA A 194 -24.09 15.05 20.23
C ALA A 194 -24.86 14.45 21.41
N HIS A 195 -24.32 13.43 22.11
CA HIS A 195 -25.04 12.66 23.12
C HIS A 195 -26.46 12.33 22.67
N HIS A 196 -26.56 11.77 21.44
CA HIS A 196 -27.80 11.68 20.70
C HIS A 196 -28.87 10.88 21.49
N PRO A 197 -30.08 11.44 21.76
CA PRO A 197 -31.07 10.82 22.61
C PRO A 197 -31.47 9.42 22.16
N LEU A 198 -31.50 9.18 20.84
CA LEU A 198 -31.84 7.86 20.28
C LEU A 198 -30.80 6.79 20.65
N GLU A 199 -29.50 7.11 20.66
CA GLU A 199 -28.43 6.18 21.07
C GLU A 199 -28.59 5.78 22.54
N ILE A 200 -28.90 6.77 23.38
CA ILE A 200 -29.12 6.56 24.82
C ILE A 200 -30.41 5.73 25.07
N SER A 201 -31.52 6.05 24.37
CA SER A 201 -32.80 5.32 24.52
C SER A 201 -32.67 3.88 24.00
N MET A 202 -32.00 3.64 22.87
CA MET A 202 -31.74 2.28 22.36
C MET A 202 -30.91 1.46 23.35
N LEU A 203 -29.87 2.03 23.95
CA LEU A 203 -29.07 1.33 24.94
C LEU A 203 -29.92 1.05 26.21
N SER A 204 -30.70 2.01 26.67
CA SER A 204 -31.57 1.85 27.84
C SER A 204 -32.64 0.79 27.63
N SER A 205 -33.20 0.64 26.44
CA SER A 205 -34.20 -0.40 26.13
C SER A 205 -33.59 -1.81 26.05
N LEU A 206 -32.33 -1.94 25.73
CA LEU A 206 -31.62 -3.23 25.69
C LEU A 206 -30.96 -3.61 27.02
N THR A 207 -30.81 -2.64 27.93
CA THR A 207 -30.11 -2.83 29.20
C THR A 207 -30.94 -2.21 30.32
N SER A 208 -30.57 -2.45 31.55
CA SER A 208 -31.18 -1.78 32.72
C SER A 208 -30.53 -0.42 33.05
N LEU A 209 -29.65 0.09 32.17
CA LEU A 209 -28.95 1.36 32.39
C LEU A 209 -29.84 2.55 32.04
N THR A 210 -29.92 3.55 32.93
CA THR A 210 -30.69 4.77 32.73
C THR A 210 -29.93 6.02 33.17
N GLY A 211 -30.35 7.19 32.69
CA GLY A 211 -29.74 8.48 33.02
C GLY A 211 -28.24 8.55 32.72
N THR A 212 -27.49 9.15 33.65
CA THR A 212 -26.04 9.34 33.49
C THR A 212 -25.23 8.07 33.27
N LYS A 213 -25.73 6.92 33.76
CA LYS A 213 -25.05 5.63 33.51
C LYS A 213 -25.21 5.18 32.06
N ALA A 214 -26.36 5.41 31.43
CA ALA A 214 -26.61 5.12 30.04
C ALA A 214 -25.75 6.07 29.14
N GLU A 215 -25.69 7.36 29.46
CA GLU A 215 -24.87 8.33 28.77
C GLU A 215 -23.39 7.94 28.82
N ALA A 216 -22.88 7.60 30.00
CA ALA A 216 -21.50 7.15 30.17
C ALA A 216 -21.19 5.88 29.36
N ALA A 217 -22.14 4.92 29.34
CA ALA A 217 -21.99 3.68 28.58
C ALA A 217 -21.96 3.94 27.06
N VAL A 218 -22.82 4.83 26.55
CA VAL A 218 -22.80 5.27 25.13
C VAL A 218 -21.47 5.93 24.79
N ALA A 219 -20.93 6.79 25.65
CA ALA A 219 -19.64 7.42 25.45
C ALA A 219 -18.48 6.38 25.40
N ILE A 220 -18.50 5.37 26.28
CA ILE A 220 -17.52 4.27 26.27
C ILE A 220 -17.62 3.48 24.96
N ILE A 221 -18.83 3.16 24.49
CA ILE A 221 -19.02 2.51 23.19
C ILE A 221 -18.44 3.39 22.07
N GLY A 222 -18.70 4.70 22.09
CA GLY A 222 -18.14 5.64 21.12
C GLY A 222 -16.61 5.64 21.09
N ILE A 223 -15.95 5.60 22.26
CA ILE A 223 -14.49 5.48 22.36
C ILE A 223 -14.01 4.15 21.74
N ALA A 224 -14.69 3.06 22.04
CA ALA A 224 -14.36 1.74 21.48
C ALA A 224 -14.47 1.72 19.94
N GLU A 225 -15.50 2.37 19.38
CA GLU A 225 -15.67 2.52 17.93
C GLU A 225 -14.55 3.35 17.30
N ILE A 226 -14.13 4.46 17.91
CA ILE A 226 -13.01 5.26 17.44
C ILE A 226 -11.72 4.44 17.43
N VAL A 227 -11.44 3.72 18.52
CA VAL A 227 -10.26 2.84 18.61
C VAL A 227 -10.31 1.79 17.52
N PHE A 228 -11.47 1.16 17.32
CA PHE A 228 -11.65 0.16 16.25
C PHE A 228 -11.45 0.76 14.86
N GLY A 229 -11.94 1.97 14.62
CA GLY A 229 -11.68 2.72 13.38
C GLY A 229 -10.19 2.96 13.13
N VAL A 230 -9.43 3.36 14.16
CA VAL A 230 -7.97 3.54 14.06
C VAL A 230 -7.26 2.20 13.81
N VAL A 231 -7.72 1.11 14.43
CA VAL A 231 -7.20 -0.24 14.20
C VAL A 231 -7.32 -0.64 12.72
N TRP A 232 -8.36 -0.19 12.01
CA TRP A 232 -8.49 -0.40 10.56
C TRP A 232 -7.31 0.15 9.74
N LEU A 233 -6.64 1.19 10.17
CA LEU A 233 -5.45 1.72 9.49
C LEU A 233 -4.18 0.96 9.87
N LEU A 234 -4.02 0.62 11.13
CA LEU A 234 -2.77 0.14 11.70
C LEU A 234 -2.61 -1.39 11.65
N TYR A 235 -3.72 -2.13 11.80
CA TYR A 235 -3.67 -3.58 11.90
C TYR A 235 -3.44 -4.25 10.54
N ARG A 236 -2.45 -5.14 10.47
CA ARG A 236 -1.98 -5.71 9.20
C ARG A 236 -2.89 -6.82 8.66
N ASN A 237 -3.42 -7.67 9.53
CA ASN A 237 -4.27 -8.78 9.11
C ASN A 237 -5.73 -8.34 8.89
N LYS A 238 -5.99 -7.71 7.76
CA LYS A 238 -7.32 -7.19 7.42
C LYS A 238 -8.41 -8.25 7.42
N ARG A 239 -8.07 -9.51 7.10
CA ARG A 239 -9.07 -10.59 7.09
C ARG A 239 -9.71 -10.80 8.46
N GLN A 240 -8.94 -10.72 9.55
CA GLN A 240 -9.49 -10.82 10.91
C GLN A 240 -10.46 -9.67 11.23
N LEU A 241 -10.16 -8.44 10.78
CA LEU A 241 -11.05 -7.30 10.94
C LEU A 241 -12.34 -7.50 10.16
N TYR A 242 -12.27 -7.96 8.92
CA TYR A 242 -13.47 -8.30 8.14
C TYR A 242 -14.28 -9.39 8.81
N THR A 243 -13.66 -10.49 9.28
CA THR A 243 -14.37 -11.55 10.00
C THR A 243 -15.12 -11.01 11.22
N LEU A 244 -14.49 -10.13 11.99
CA LEU A 244 -15.14 -9.48 13.13
C LEU A 244 -16.35 -8.66 12.68
N GLN A 245 -16.24 -7.87 11.62
CA GLN A 245 -17.35 -7.07 11.09
C GLN A 245 -18.51 -7.90 10.53
N LEU A 246 -18.22 -9.09 9.96
CA LEU A 246 -19.26 -10.02 9.50
C LEU A 246 -20.18 -10.47 10.65
N ILE A 247 -19.70 -10.44 11.88
CA ILE A 247 -20.47 -10.73 13.09
C ILE A 247 -21.07 -9.45 13.67
N VAL A 248 -20.27 -8.39 13.78
CA VAL A 248 -20.67 -7.15 14.48
C VAL A 248 -21.81 -6.43 13.76
N PHE A 249 -21.78 -6.28 12.43
CA PHE A 249 -22.83 -5.56 11.72
C PHE A 249 -24.22 -6.20 11.85
N PRO A 250 -24.40 -7.52 11.68
CA PRO A 250 -25.68 -8.15 11.96
C PRO A 250 -26.15 -7.96 13.41
N VAL A 251 -25.25 -8.11 14.39
CA VAL A 251 -25.58 -7.92 15.81
C VAL A 251 -26.04 -6.49 16.08
N LEU A 252 -25.30 -5.48 15.60
CA LEU A 252 -25.70 -4.08 15.76
C LEU A 252 -27.03 -3.76 15.08
N THR A 253 -27.25 -4.30 13.88
CA THR A 253 -28.50 -4.08 13.15
C THR A 253 -29.69 -4.70 13.87
N LEU A 254 -29.56 -5.95 14.32
CA LEU A 254 -30.63 -6.63 15.08
C LEU A 254 -30.89 -5.93 16.40
N SER A 255 -29.85 -5.54 17.13
CA SER A 255 -30.00 -4.79 18.39
C SER A 255 -30.74 -3.48 18.17
N ALA A 256 -30.42 -2.72 17.12
CA ALA A 256 -31.09 -1.47 16.80
C ALA A 256 -32.58 -1.69 16.45
N VAL A 257 -32.91 -2.71 15.64
CA VAL A 257 -34.27 -3.06 15.26
C VAL A 257 -35.12 -3.51 16.49
N ILE A 258 -34.53 -4.28 17.40
CA ILE A 258 -35.19 -4.73 18.62
C ILE A 258 -35.44 -3.56 19.56
N ALA A 259 -34.44 -2.67 19.70
CA ALA A 259 -34.54 -1.51 20.60
C ALA A 259 -35.54 -0.46 20.14
N GLU A 260 -35.63 -0.23 18.83
CA GLU A 260 -36.44 0.81 18.20
C GLU A 260 -36.99 0.34 16.84
N PRO A 261 -38.10 -0.40 16.80
CA PRO A 261 -38.68 -0.92 15.56
C PRO A 261 -39.01 0.14 14.49
N SER A 262 -39.23 1.39 14.90
CA SER A 262 -39.60 2.49 14.00
C SER A 262 -38.45 2.84 13.01
N ILE A 263 -37.22 2.40 13.29
CA ILE A 263 -36.06 2.65 12.40
C ILE A 263 -36.22 2.07 11.00
N TRP A 264 -37.08 1.07 10.80
CA TRP A 264 -37.38 0.54 9.46
C TRP A 264 -37.97 1.59 8.52
N ALA A 265 -38.83 2.46 9.05
CA ALA A 265 -39.49 3.51 8.26
C ALA A 265 -38.73 4.82 8.22
N HIS A 266 -37.57 4.91 8.90
CA HIS A 266 -36.80 6.13 8.92
C HIS A 266 -36.10 6.38 7.56
N PRO A 267 -36.14 7.61 6.99
CA PRO A 267 -35.54 7.91 5.69
C PRO A 267 -34.05 7.57 5.58
N PHE A 268 -33.32 7.73 6.69
CA PHE A 268 -31.90 7.36 6.81
C PHE A 268 -31.74 6.16 7.79
N SER A 269 -32.46 5.08 7.47
CA SER A 269 -32.42 3.89 8.32
C SER A 269 -31.01 3.29 8.41
N PRO A 270 -30.55 2.91 9.60
CA PRO A 270 -29.28 2.18 9.76
C PRO A 270 -29.31 0.78 9.14
N VAL A 271 -30.50 0.21 8.86
CA VAL A 271 -30.62 -1.14 8.31
C VAL A 271 -29.96 -1.27 6.93
N PRO A 272 -30.35 -0.53 5.88
CA PRO A 272 -29.68 -0.61 4.58
C PRO A 272 -28.22 -0.12 4.63
N PHE A 273 -27.91 0.83 5.51
CA PHE A 273 -26.54 1.30 5.70
C PHE A 273 -25.64 0.17 6.23
N ASN A 274 -25.99 -0.47 7.33
CA ASN A 274 -25.24 -1.58 7.91
C ASN A 274 -25.18 -2.80 6.99
N MET A 275 -26.26 -3.08 6.23
CA MET A 275 -26.26 -4.14 5.24
C MET A 275 -25.25 -3.87 4.13
N SER A 276 -25.15 -2.63 3.65
CA SER A 276 -24.14 -2.23 2.66
C SER A 276 -22.70 -2.40 3.18
N LEU A 277 -22.45 -2.01 4.42
CA LEU A 277 -21.16 -2.20 5.08
C LEU A 277 -20.84 -3.68 5.33
N TRP A 278 -21.85 -4.48 5.64
CA TRP A 278 -21.69 -5.93 5.79
C TRP A 278 -21.31 -6.60 4.45
N ILE A 279 -22.02 -6.28 3.36
CA ILE A 279 -21.68 -6.77 2.02
C ILE A 279 -20.26 -6.32 1.64
N LEU A 280 -19.89 -5.07 1.91
CA LEU A 280 -18.54 -4.56 1.66
C LEU A 280 -17.49 -5.31 2.49
N SER A 281 -17.85 -5.77 3.70
CA SER A 281 -16.97 -6.61 4.52
C SER A 281 -16.77 -7.99 3.91
N VAL A 282 -17.80 -8.59 3.28
CA VAL A 282 -17.67 -9.84 2.52
C VAL A 282 -16.71 -9.64 1.34
N VAL A 283 -16.92 -8.59 0.54
CA VAL A 283 -16.06 -8.28 -0.61
C VAL A 283 -14.61 -8.04 -0.16
N GLY A 284 -14.42 -7.24 0.89
CA GLY A 284 -13.11 -6.95 1.45
C GLY A 284 -12.40 -8.21 1.98
N PHE A 285 -13.14 -9.10 2.64
CA PHE A 285 -12.60 -10.38 3.12
C PHE A 285 -12.07 -11.26 1.99
N VAL A 286 -12.79 -11.31 0.87
CA VAL A 286 -12.37 -12.07 -0.31
C VAL A 286 -11.12 -11.43 -0.94
N LEU A 287 -11.13 -10.11 -1.15
CA LEU A 287 -10.03 -9.37 -1.76
C LEU A 287 -8.76 -9.37 -0.90
N ALA A 288 -8.88 -9.42 0.43
CA ALA A 288 -7.75 -9.39 1.36
C ALA A 288 -6.91 -10.67 1.40
N LYS A 289 -7.28 -11.73 0.65
CA LYS A 289 -6.58 -13.01 0.68
C LYS A 289 -5.15 -12.93 0.17
N ASP A 290 -4.92 -12.21 -0.92
CA ASP A 290 -3.64 -12.21 -1.64
C ASP A 290 -3.19 -10.79 -2.04
N VAL A 291 -3.23 -9.86 -1.08
CA VAL A 291 -2.78 -8.47 -1.30
C VAL A 291 -1.25 -8.40 -1.24
N PRO A 292 -0.59 -7.78 -2.24
CA PRO A 292 0.85 -7.58 -2.21
C PRO A 292 1.26 -6.67 -1.05
N THR A 293 2.45 -6.93 -0.48
CA THR A 293 2.93 -6.16 0.67
C THR A 293 4.45 -5.96 0.65
N ALA A 294 4.89 -4.76 0.92
CA ALA A 294 6.31 -4.43 1.05
C ALA A 294 7.03 -5.18 2.20
N THR A 295 6.29 -5.85 3.08
CA THR A 295 6.87 -6.55 4.24
C THR A 295 7.40 -7.94 3.90
N ASN A 296 7.10 -8.45 2.71
CA ASN A 296 7.65 -9.70 2.20
C ASN A 296 9.10 -9.54 1.71
N CYS A 297 9.62 -8.31 1.65
CA CYS A 297 10.97 -8.01 1.22
C CYS A 297 11.86 -7.56 2.39
N ILE A 298 13.15 -7.88 2.31
CA ILE A 298 14.17 -7.39 3.23
C ILE A 298 14.54 -5.96 2.81
N ARG A 299 14.40 -5.00 3.73
CA ARG A 299 14.63 -3.57 3.46
C ARG A 299 15.86 -2.98 4.16
N LYS A 300 16.65 -3.82 4.80
CA LYS A 300 17.92 -3.45 5.42
C LYS A 300 18.94 -4.51 5.09
N LYS A 301 20.08 -4.09 4.57
CA LYS A 301 21.21 -5.01 4.34
C LYS A 301 21.62 -5.63 5.68
N ARG A 302 21.67 -6.96 5.76
CA ARG A 302 22.24 -7.64 6.92
C ARG A 302 23.73 -7.27 6.95
N MET A 303 24.16 -6.73 8.10
CA MET A 303 25.59 -6.58 8.36
C MET A 303 26.10 -8.00 8.62
N GLY A 304 26.87 -8.52 7.67
CA GLY A 304 27.64 -9.75 7.82
C GLY A 304 28.91 -9.46 8.59
#